data_87abe847b53cb9d97ce283746003039e
#
_entry.id   87abe847b53cb9d97ce283746003039e
#
_cell.length_a   1.000
_cell.length_b   1.000
_cell.length_c   1.000
_cell.angle_alpha   90.00
_cell.angle_beta   90.00
_cell.angle_gamma   90.00
#
_symmetry.space_group_name_H-M   'P 1'
#
loop_
_entity.id
_entity.type
_entity.pdbx_description
1 polymer ?
#
loop_
_entity_poly.entity_id
_entity_poly.type
_entity_poly.pdbx_seq_one_letter_code
_entity_poly.pdbx_strand_id
1 'polypeptide(L)'
;YISTESAFDESKAMNSYVIGMLEQVYGQGSFEHCGGVETKFACVSGSYALYDNTNWIRAGESEGKNALVVVSDIAKYDIGSSGEMTQGAGSVVMLLNDNPRLLEFDPRVTSTSIKDEYDFYRPFGKETPIVHGQYSNLLYMIQVRKALEAYKKKVISTKLIELKDGETILDHMDYINMHLPYSNMGKKALAYLVRHEWRQLPRWKNILEEIGIEEPVPKDPRGTIESVLADEEFMAKDHEFTKMFTKTQQYQDVYEAKLS
;
A
#
# COMPACT_ATOMS: atom_id res chain seq x y z
N TYR A 1 18.58 -5.00 4.48
CA TYR A 1 17.40 -5.75 4.89
C TYR A 1 16.82 -6.50 3.69
N ILE A 2 16.28 -7.68 3.93
CA ILE A 2 15.53 -8.43 2.91
C ILE A 2 14.09 -8.57 3.40
N SER A 3 13.14 -8.22 2.53
CA SER A 3 11.71 -8.34 2.79
C SER A 3 11.14 -9.41 1.87
N THR A 4 10.60 -10.47 2.44
CA THR A 4 10.02 -11.57 1.69
C THR A 4 8.96 -12.32 2.51
N GLU A 5 7.96 -12.87 1.84
CA GLU A 5 7.05 -13.88 2.38
C GLU A 5 7.27 -15.25 1.73
N SER A 6 8.30 -15.37 0.88
CA SER A 6 8.68 -16.56 0.13
C SER A 6 10.03 -17.14 0.59
N ALA A 7 10.43 -16.86 1.84
CA ALA A 7 11.65 -17.43 2.41
C ALA A 7 11.60 -18.94 2.40
N PHE A 8 12.76 -19.57 2.15
CA PHE A 8 12.91 -21.04 2.17
C PHE A 8 13.45 -21.57 3.50
N ASP A 9 13.79 -20.68 4.43
CA ASP A 9 14.23 -21.03 5.78
C ASP A 9 13.41 -20.22 6.81
N GLU A 10 12.99 -20.86 7.89
CA GLU A 10 12.16 -20.22 8.90
C GLU A 10 12.97 -19.58 10.05
N SER A 11 14.29 -19.82 10.09
CA SER A 11 15.17 -19.36 11.17
C SER A 11 16.39 -18.61 10.65
N LYS A 12 17.07 -19.13 9.65
CA LYS A 12 18.22 -18.47 9.03
C LYS A 12 17.74 -17.44 8.03
N ALA A 13 18.01 -16.18 8.29
CA ALA A 13 17.58 -15.08 7.46
C ALA A 13 18.19 -15.12 6.05
N MET A 14 17.40 -14.76 5.04
CA MET A 14 17.77 -14.74 3.63
C MET A 14 18.99 -13.86 3.35
N ASN A 15 19.20 -12.77 4.11
CA ASN A 15 20.39 -11.94 3.96
C ASN A 15 21.69 -12.70 4.22
N SER A 16 21.71 -13.70 5.12
CA SER A 16 22.88 -14.55 5.34
C SER A 16 23.24 -15.38 4.11
N TYR A 17 22.25 -15.89 3.40
CA TYR A 17 22.45 -16.63 2.15
C TYR A 17 22.98 -15.71 1.03
N VAL A 18 22.39 -14.51 0.90
CA VAL A 18 22.82 -13.53 -0.10
C VAL A 18 24.25 -13.07 0.17
N ILE A 19 24.62 -12.81 1.43
CA ILE A 19 26.01 -12.47 1.83
C ILE A 19 26.95 -13.60 1.42
N GLY A 20 26.62 -14.85 1.73
CA GLY A 20 27.47 -16.00 1.34
C GLY A 20 27.68 -16.13 -0.17
N MET A 21 26.64 -15.84 -0.97
CA MET A 21 26.79 -15.81 -2.44
C MET A 21 27.65 -14.63 -2.92
N LEU A 22 27.52 -13.46 -2.31
CA LEU A 22 28.33 -12.29 -2.65
C LEU A 22 29.82 -12.51 -2.28
N GLU A 23 30.12 -13.16 -1.17
CA GLU A 23 31.48 -13.49 -0.77
C GLU A 23 32.17 -14.46 -1.73
N GLN A 24 31.43 -15.33 -2.44
CA GLN A 24 31.99 -16.16 -3.50
C GLN A 24 32.51 -15.32 -4.68
N VAL A 25 31.94 -14.15 -4.91
CA VAL A 25 32.31 -13.24 -6.01
C VAL A 25 33.36 -12.24 -5.57
N TYR A 26 33.21 -11.65 -4.38
CA TYR A 26 34.02 -10.52 -3.90
C TYR A 26 35.14 -10.95 -2.94
N GLY A 27 35.18 -12.20 -2.53
CA GLY A 27 36.14 -12.76 -1.58
C GLY A 27 35.55 -12.95 -0.19
N GLN A 28 36.03 -13.99 0.50
CA GLN A 28 35.63 -14.34 1.85
C GLN A 28 35.90 -13.19 2.83
N GLY A 29 34.91 -12.87 3.68
CA GLY A 29 35.01 -11.80 4.68
C GLY A 29 34.71 -10.38 4.13
N SER A 30 34.44 -10.21 2.83
CA SER A 30 34.12 -8.89 2.25
C SER A 30 32.87 -8.25 2.88
N PHE A 31 31.99 -9.04 3.46
CA PHE A 31 30.74 -8.59 4.08
C PHE A 31 30.63 -8.99 5.56
N GLU A 32 31.75 -9.32 6.23
CA GLU A 32 31.79 -9.79 7.61
C GLU A 32 31.08 -8.85 8.59
N HIS A 33 31.15 -7.55 8.35
CA HIS A 33 30.53 -6.52 9.19
C HIS A 33 29.21 -5.96 8.60
N CYS A 34 28.63 -6.64 7.62
CA CYS A 34 27.33 -6.28 7.08
C CYS A 34 26.22 -6.80 7.98
N GLY A 35 25.57 -5.90 8.72
CA GLY A 35 24.40 -6.22 9.53
C GLY A 35 23.13 -6.29 8.71
N GLY A 36 22.11 -6.99 9.22
CA GLY A 36 20.81 -7.00 8.56
C GLY A 36 19.85 -8.03 9.13
N VAL A 37 18.59 -7.88 8.74
CA VAL A 37 17.51 -8.77 9.13
C VAL A 37 16.64 -9.11 7.94
N GLU A 38 15.89 -10.20 8.06
CA GLU A 38 14.76 -10.51 7.20
C GLU A 38 13.48 -10.00 7.85
N THR A 39 12.62 -9.37 7.06
CA THR A 39 11.32 -8.89 7.52
C THR A 39 10.20 -9.61 6.78
N LYS A 40 9.14 -9.96 7.51
CA LYS A 40 7.94 -10.58 6.98
C LYS A 40 6.70 -9.87 7.47
N PHE A 41 5.96 -9.26 6.57
CA PHE A 41 4.63 -8.70 6.83
C PHE A 41 3.89 -8.55 5.49
N ALA A 42 3.61 -9.68 4.85
CA ALA A 42 3.03 -9.71 3.50
C ALA A 42 3.69 -8.66 2.58
N CYS A 43 2.93 -8.04 1.69
CA CYS A 43 3.46 -7.07 0.72
C CYS A 43 3.93 -5.74 1.32
N VAL A 44 3.68 -5.46 2.60
CA VAL A 44 4.06 -4.19 3.24
C VAL A 44 5.45 -4.21 3.87
N SER A 45 6.05 -5.40 4.05
CA SER A 45 7.34 -5.54 4.75
C SER A 45 8.47 -4.72 4.13
N GLY A 46 8.49 -4.57 2.79
CA GLY A 46 9.45 -3.72 2.09
C GLY A 46 9.36 -2.25 2.47
N SER A 47 8.15 -1.75 2.73
CA SER A 47 7.95 -0.37 3.21
C SER A 47 8.49 -0.17 4.61
N TYR A 48 8.35 -1.16 5.51
CA TYR A 48 8.96 -1.11 6.84
C TYR A 48 10.49 -1.20 6.76
N ALA A 49 11.04 -2.08 5.92
CA ALA A 49 12.48 -2.15 5.72
C ALA A 49 13.06 -0.83 5.18
N LEU A 50 12.36 -0.16 4.26
CA LEU A 50 12.71 1.17 3.78
C LEU A 50 12.67 2.20 4.92
N TYR A 51 11.60 2.21 5.70
CA TYR A 51 11.43 3.10 6.83
C TYR A 51 12.53 2.94 7.89
N ASP A 52 12.82 1.71 8.30
CA ASP A 52 13.81 1.42 9.34
C ASP A 52 15.23 1.80 8.89
N ASN A 53 15.62 1.43 7.66
CA ASN A 53 16.95 1.78 7.14
C ASN A 53 17.10 3.29 6.90
N THR A 54 16.03 3.98 6.50
CA THR A 54 16.06 5.45 6.40
C THR A 54 16.26 6.09 7.76
N ASN A 55 15.58 5.60 8.80
CA ASN A 55 15.77 6.10 10.16
C ASN A 55 17.17 5.81 10.70
N TRP A 56 17.74 4.64 10.42
CA TRP A 56 19.12 4.30 10.78
C TRP A 56 20.15 5.26 10.16
N ILE A 57 19.98 5.60 8.87
CA ILE A 57 20.83 6.58 8.20
C ILE A 57 20.63 7.98 8.81
N ARG A 58 19.39 8.41 9.03
CA ARG A 58 19.07 9.74 9.58
C ARG A 58 19.49 9.91 11.03
N ALA A 59 19.53 8.83 11.80
CA ALA A 59 20.06 8.85 13.17
C ALA A 59 21.59 9.02 13.23
N GLY A 60 22.28 8.92 12.09
CA GLY A 60 23.75 8.99 12.01
C GLY A 60 24.45 7.68 12.38
N GLU A 61 23.70 6.64 12.68
CA GLU A 61 24.25 5.33 13.06
C GLU A 61 24.89 4.58 11.88
N SER A 62 24.62 5.04 10.66
CA SER A 62 25.21 4.47 9.44
C SER A 62 26.71 4.77 9.31
N GLU A 63 27.22 5.79 9.99
CA GLU A 63 28.63 6.22 9.87
C GLU A 63 29.08 6.42 8.42
N GLY A 64 28.17 6.91 7.56
CA GLY A 64 28.39 7.08 6.12
C GLY A 64 28.26 5.80 5.29
N LYS A 65 27.88 4.67 5.89
CA LYS A 65 27.62 3.42 5.16
C LYS A 65 26.26 3.49 4.46
N ASN A 66 26.15 2.74 3.39
CA ASN A 66 24.89 2.57 2.66
C ASN A 66 24.06 1.42 3.25
N ALA A 67 22.75 1.47 3.03
CA ALA A 67 21.86 0.34 3.28
C ALA A 67 21.30 -0.21 1.97
N LEU A 68 21.11 -1.53 1.92
CA LEU A 68 20.38 -2.20 0.85
C LEU A 68 19.06 -2.72 1.40
N VAL A 69 17.98 -2.33 0.74
CA VAL A 69 16.66 -2.93 0.95
C VAL A 69 16.34 -3.77 -0.28
N VAL A 70 16.21 -5.07 -0.07
CA VAL A 70 15.85 -6.05 -1.09
C VAL A 70 14.42 -6.51 -0.81
N VAL A 71 13.54 -6.36 -1.78
CA VAL A 71 12.16 -6.88 -1.73
C VAL A 71 12.07 -7.95 -2.81
N SER A 72 11.84 -9.20 -2.42
CA SER A 72 11.85 -10.31 -3.37
C SER A 72 10.87 -11.39 -2.97
N ASP A 73 9.92 -11.67 -3.86
CA ASP A 73 8.88 -12.65 -3.62
C ASP A 73 8.58 -13.53 -4.84
N ILE A 74 8.12 -14.74 -4.57
CA ILE A 74 7.50 -15.65 -5.51
C ILE A 74 6.11 -15.94 -4.98
N ALA A 75 5.12 -15.15 -5.42
CA ALA A 75 3.73 -15.31 -5.02
C ALA A 75 3.10 -16.49 -5.76
N LYS A 76 2.77 -17.56 -5.03
CA LYS A 76 2.10 -18.76 -5.53
C LYS A 76 0.75 -18.91 -4.85
N TYR A 77 -0.25 -19.34 -5.61
CA TYR A 77 -1.60 -19.60 -5.09
C TYR A 77 -2.11 -20.95 -5.60
N ASP A 78 -3.10 -21.51 -4.91
CA ASP A 78 -3.76 -22.74 -5.34
C ASP A 78 -4.54 -22.49 -6.64
N ILE A 79 -4.51 -23.47 -7.53
CA ILE A 79 -5.26 -23.46 -8.79
C ILE A 79 -6.77 -23.34 -8.47
N GLY A 80 -7.46 -22.42 -9.16
CA GLY A 80 -8.87 -22.12 -8.94
C GLY A 80 -9.16 -21.24 -7.73
N SER A 81 -8.13 -20.81 -6.97
CA SER A 81 -8.31 -19.87 -5.87
C SER A 81 -8.50 -18.43 -6.39
N SER A 82 -9.08 -17.56 -5.54
CA SER A 82 -9.25 -16.15 -5.87
C SER A 82 -7.93 -15.39 -6.04
N GLY A 83 -6.82 -15.94 -5.54
CA GLY A 83 -5.48 -15.39 -5.66
C GLY A 83 -4.73 -15.82 -6.93
N GLU A 84 -5.15 -16.87 -7.63
CA GLU A 84 -4.40 -17.47 -8.74
C GLU A 84 -4.00 -16.44 -9.81
N MET A 85 -4.90 -15.52 -10.15
CA MET A 85 -4.63 -14.49 -11.16
C MET A 85 -3.65 -13.40 -10.71
N THR A 86 -3.27 -13.39 -9.45
CA THR A 86 -2.35 -12.41 -8.85
C THR A 86 -0.97 -13.00 -8.57
N GLN A 87 -0.71 -14.26 -8.98
CA GLN A 87 0.61 -14.87 -8.81
C GLN A 87 1.66 -14.19 -9.70
N GLY A 88 2.89 -14.27 -9.23
CA GLY A 88 4.04 -13.73 -9.95
C GLY A 88 5.32 -13.84 -9.15
N ALA A 89 6.41 -13.41 -9.75
CA ALA A 89 7.70 -13.33 -9.09
C ALA A 89 8.38 -12.01 -9.45
N GLY A 90 9.08 -11.44 -8.50
CA GLY A 90 9.82 -10.20 -8.72
C GLY A 90 10.83 -9.94 -7.60
N SER A 91 11.84 -9.14 -7.95
CA SER A 91 12.82 -8.64 -7.00
C SER A 91 13.16 -7.19 -7.31
N VAL A 92 13.20 -6.37 -6.27
CA VAL A 92 13.62 -4.96 -6.34
C VAL A 92 14.69 -4.73 -5.29
N VAL A 93 15.78 -4.07 -5.70
CA VAL A 93 16.85 -3.67 -4.79
C VAL A 93 16.95 -2.15 -4.76
N MET A 94 16.90 -1.59 -3.57
CA MET A 94 17.04 -0.15 -3.33
C MET A 94 18.30 0.12 -2.53
N LEU A 95 19.17 0.99 -3.07
CA LEU A 95 20.34 1.51 -2.37
C LEU A 95 19.95 2.81 -1.66
N LEU A 96 20.08 2.82 -0.34
CA LEU A 96 19.80 3.98 0.51
C LEU A 96 21.13 4.58 1.00
N ASN A 97 21.20 5.91 0.97
CA ASN A 97 22.30 6.68 1.52
C ASN A 97 21.83 8.06 2.00
N ASP A 98 22.71 8.83 2.59
CA ASP A 98 22.47 10.18 3.10
C ASP A 98 22.46 11.28 2.01
N ASN A 99 22.81 10.94 0.77
CA ASN A 99 22.79 11.83 -0.38
C ASN A 99 21.98 11.21 -1.55
N PRO A 100 20.63 11.19 -1.44
CA PRO A 100 19.78 10.53 -2.43
C PRO A 100 19.80 11.28 -3.76
N ARG A 101 19.82 10.52 -4.90
CA ARG A 101 19.84 11.09 -6.25
C ARG A 101 18.54 10.88 -7.03
N LEU A 102 17.76 9.87 -6.69
CA LEU A 102 16.53 9.52 -7.40
C LEU A 102 15.30 9.91 -6.63
N LEU A 103 15.25 9.52 -5.36
CA LEU A 103 14.11 9.75 -4.46
C LEU A 103 14.63 10.10 -3.07
N GLU A 104 14.02 11.08 -2.44
CA GLU A 104 14.19 11.32 -1.01
C GLU A 104 12.97 10.76 -0.28
N PHE A 105 13.23 9.88 0.70
CA PHE A 105 12.19 9.33 1.56
C PHE A 105 12.20 10.07 2.91
N ASP A 106 11.06 10.69 3.26
CA ASP A 106 10.91 11.36 4.56
C ASP A 106 10.05 10.52 5.52
N PRO A 107 10.66 9.83 6.49
CA PRO A 107 9.93 9.02 7.45
C PRO A 107 9.03 9.81 8.40
N ARG A 108 9.19 11.13 8.48
CA ARG A 108 8.35 12.00 9.34
C ARG A 108 6.91 12.08 8.85
N VAL A 109 6.68 11.89 7.56
CA VAL A 109 5.37 12.01 6.91
C VAL A 109 4.69 10.66 6.67
N THR A 110 5.06 9.64 7.39
CA THR A 110 4.43 8.31 7.29
C THR A 110 3.22 8.20 8.22
N SER A 111 2.26 7.37 7.81
CA SER A 111 1.12 6.95 8.63
C SER A 111 0.82 5.48 8.39
N THR A 112 0.14 4.87 9.33
CA THR A 112 -0.20 3.45 9.27
C THR A 112 -1.66 3.21 9.68
N SER A 113 -2.24 2.15 9.13
CA SER A 113 -3.48 1.57 9.61
C SER A 113 -3.32 0.05 9.62
N ILE A 114 -3.53 -0.56 10.77
CA ILE A 114 -3.42 -2.01 10.96
C ILE A 114 -4.69 -2.55 11.60
N LYS A 115 -5.08 -3.74 11.18
CA LYS A 115 -6.21 -4.46 11.75
C LYS A 115 -5.93 -5.97 11.66
N ASP A 116 -6.36 -6.72 12.67
CA ASP A 116 -6.33 -8.18 12.64
C ASP A 116 -7.53 -8.68 11.82
N GLU A 117 -7.25 -9.19 10.61
CA GLU A 117 -8.25 -9.69 9.67
C GLU A 117 -7.72 -10.92 8.93
N TYR A 118 -8.64 -11.80 8.54
CA TYR A 118 -8.32 -13.05 7.85
C TYR A 118 -8.60 -12.96 6.34
N ASP A 119 -8.29 -11.85 5.73
CA ASP A 119 -8.48 -11.62 4.29
C ASP A 119 -7.38 -12.23 3.43
N PHE A 120 -6.15 -12.21 3.94
CA PHE A 120 -4.96 -12.79 3.33
C PHE A 120 -4.05 -13.34 4.43
N TYR A 121 -3.84 -14.63 4.47
CA TYR A 121 -2.97 -15.26 5.47
C TYR A 121 -2.47 -16.62 5.00
N ARG A 122 -1.31 -17.04 5.50
CA ARG A 122 -0.75 -18.35 5.26
C ARG A 122 -0.53 -19.10 6.58
N PRO A 123 -1.40 -20.05 6.92
CA PRO A 123 -1.24 -20.86 8.12
C PRO A 123 0.07 -21.64 8.10
N PHE A 124 0.61 -21.90 9.28
CA PHE A 124 1.80 -22.75 9.41
C PHE A 124 1.59 -24.11 8.72
N GLY A 125 2.61 -24.55 7.96
CA GLY A 125 2.55 -25.81 7.20
C GLY A 125 1.80 -25.73 5.86
N LYS A 126 1.28 -24.56 5.47
CA LYS A 126 0.75 -24.31 4.12
C LYS A 126 1.80 -23.68 3.21
N GLU A 127 1.92 -24.17 1.98
CA GLU A 127 2.80 -23.59 0.96
C GLU A 127 2.22 -22.33 0.30
N THR A 128 0.90 -22.29 0.19
CA THR A 128 0.16 -21.22 -0.49
C THR A 128 -0.73 -20.45 0.51
N PRO A 129 -0.89 -19.14 0.35
CA PRO A 129 -1.79 -18.37 1.20
C PRO A 129 -3.26 -18.62 0.85
N ILE A 130 -4.13 -18.36 1.83
CA ILE A 130 -5.57 -18.30 1.69
C ILE A 130 -5.96 -16.85 1.44
N VAL A 131 -6.79 -16.60 0.43
CA VAL A 131 -7.24 -15.27 0.04
C VAL A 131 -8.76 -15.22 -0.05
N HIS A 132 -9.37 -14.28 0.66
CA HIS A 132 -10.78 -13.96 0.56
C HIS A 132 -10.96 -12.69 -0.31
N GLY A 133 -10.91 -12.84 -1.63
CA GLY A 133 -10.69 -11.77 -2.59
C GLY A 133 -11.65 -10.58 -2.49
N GLN A 134 -12.97 -10.78 -2.38
CA GLN A 134 -13.92 -9.68 -2.23
C GLN A 134 -13.75 -8.95 -0.90
N TYR A 135 -13.55 -9.70 0.17
CA TYR A 135 -13.30 -9.17 1.50
C TYR A 135 -12.01 -8.34 1.52
N SER A 136 -10.93 -8.89 0.99
CA SER A 136 -9.63 -8.22 0.90
C SER A 136 -9.70 -6.93 0.08
N ASN A 137 -10.46 -6.90 -1.02
CA ASN A 137 -10.65 -5.70 -1.82
C ASN A 137 -11.34 -4.58 -1.03
N LEU A 138 -12.39 -4.88 -0.28
CA LEU A 138 -13.08 -3.87 0.53
C LEU A 138 -12.24 -3.44 1.71
N LEU A 139 -11.57 -4.38 2.37
CA LEU A 139 -10.63 -4.09 3.46
C LEU A 139 -9.49 -3.17 3.00
N TYR A 140 -8.91 -3.42 1.83
CA TYR A 140 -7.89 -2.57 1.23
C TYR A 140 -8.37 -1.12 1.13
N MET A 141 -9.56 -0.87 0.56
CA MET A 141 -10.14 0.47 0.44
C MET A 141 -10.27 1.15 1.80
N ILE A 142 -10.81 0.42 2.78
CA ILE A 142 -11.03 0.93 4.14
C ILE A 142 -9.71 1.27 4.82
N GLN A 143 -8.70 0.39 4.73
CA GLN A 143 -7.42 0.61 5.40
C GLN A 143 -6.60 1.73 4.76
N VAL A 144 -6.58 1.83 3.43
CA VAL A 144 -5.93 2.95 2.73
C VAL A 144 -6.57 4.28 3.10
N ARG A 145 -7.91 4.34 3.19
CA ARG A 145 -8.62 5.54 3.65
C ARG A 145 -8.22 5.91 5.09
N LYS A 146 -8.21 4.96 6.02
CA LYS A 146 -7.81 5.20 7.40
C LYS A 146 -6.36 5.67 7.51
N ALA A 147 -5.46 5.11 6.71
CA ALA A 147 -4.08 5.55 6.65
C ALA A 147 -3.99 6.98 6.10
N LEU A 148 -4.77 7.33 5.06
CA LEU A 148 -4.84 8.68 4.52
C LEU A 148 -5.39 9.68 5.55
N GLU A 149 -6.43 9.32 6.29
CA GLU A 149 -6.97 10.15 7.38
C GLU A 149 -5.93 10.42 8.48
N ALA A 150 -5.17 9.38 8.87
CA ALA A 150 -4.10 9.50 9.84
C ALA A 150 -2.94 10.37 9.31
N TYR A 151 -2.57 10.21 8.04
CA TYR A 151 -1.59 11.05 7.35
C TYR A 151 -2.04 12.51 7.34
N LYS A 152 -3.25 12.79 6.86
CA LYS A 152 -3.87 14.11 6.82
C LYS A 152 -3.82 14.80 8.20
N LYS A 153 -4.26 14.10 9.23
CA LYS A 153 -4.21 14.60 10.61
C LYS A 153 -2.78 14.95 11.04
N LYS A 154 -1.81 14.09 10.74
CA LYS A 154 -0.40 14.27 11.09
C LYS A 154 0.21 15.49 10.40
N VAL A 155 0.09 15.60 9.08
CA VAL A 155 0.74 16.67 8.31
C VAL A 155 0.13 18.04 8.60
N ILE A 156 -1.17 18.11 8.90
CA ILE A 156 -1.83 19.34 9.33
C ILE A 156 -1.38 19.74 10.75
N SER A 157 -1.37 18.79 11.69
CA SER A 157 -0.98 19.07 13.08
C SER A 157 0.49 19.49 13.21
N THR A 158 1.35 19.01 12.33
CA THR A 158 2.77 19.36 12.28
C THR A 158 3.05 20.59 11.38
N LYS A 159 2.02 21.18 10.80
CA LYS A 159 2.11 22.33 9.88
C LYS A 159 2.98 22.07 8.64
N LEU A 160 3.08 20.83 8.22
CA LEU A 160 3.75 20.47 6.96
C LEU A 160 2.87 20.78 5.75
N ILE A 161 1.55 20.69 5.91
CA ILE A 161 0.55 21.05 4.90
C ILE A 161 -0.51 21.92 5.59
N GLU A 162 -0.91 22.98 4.91
CA GLU A 162 -2.04 23.84 5.29
C GLU A 162 -3.10 23.73 4.19
N LEU A 163 -4.28 23.21 4.53
CA LEU A 163 -5.40 23.09 3.61
C LEU A 163 -6.19 24.41 3.60
N LYS A 164 -6.43 24.94 2.41
CA LYS A 164 -7.33 26.06 2.18
C LYS A 164 -8.77 25.58 2.03
N ASP A 165 -9.71 26.52 2.11
CA ASP A 165 -11.12 26.21 1.90
C ASP A 165 -11.33 25.59 0.51
N GLY A 166 -11.99 24.42 0.48
CA GLY A 166 -12.26 23.67 -0.75
C GLY A 166 -11.13 22.77 -1.23
N GLU A 167 -9.99 22.73 -0.55
CA GLU A 167 -8.89 21.78 -0.82
C GLU A 167 -9.04 20.48 -0.02
N THR A 168 -8.46 19.43 -0.55
CA THR A 168 -8.29 18.15 0.10
C THR A 168 -6.82 17.82 0.24
N ILE A 169 -6.48 16.79 1.03
CA ILE A 169 -5.09 16.33 1.12
C ILE A 169 -4.56 15.82 -0.23
N LEU A 170 -5.44 15.34 -1.10
CA LEU A 170 -5.07 14.86 -2.44
C LEU A 170 -4.58 16.00 -3.35
N ASP A 171 -5.04 17.23 -3.14
CA ASP A 171 -4.60 18.39 -3.92
C ASP A 171 -3.12 18.74 -3.66
N HIS A 172 -2.56 18.29 -2.53
CA HIS A 172 -1.16 18.47 -2.13
C HIS A 172 -0.25 17.29 -2.49
N MET A 173 -0.73 16.34 -3.28
CA MET A 173 0.04 15.21 -3.80
C MET A 173 0.22 15.37 -5.30
N ASP A 174 1.46 15.42 -5.80
CA ASP A 174 1.71 15.46 -7.26
C ASP A 174 1.40 14.12 -7.90
N TYR A 175 1.82 13.02 -7.25
CA TYR A 175 1.60 11.64 -7.71
C TYR A 175 1.16 10.74 -6.58
N ILE A 176 0.35 9.73 -6.91
CA ILE A 176 -0.11 8.72 -5.95
C ILE A 176 0.28 7.33 -6.49
N ASN A 177 1.27 6.72 -5.84
CA ASN A 177 1.65 5.34 -6.12
C ASN A 177 0.92 4.41 -5.15
N MET A 178 0.24 3.40 -5.68
CA MET A 178 -0.54 2.46 -4.88
C MET A 178 0.00 1.05 -5.01
N HIS A 179 -0.12 0.27 -3.95
CA HIS A 179 0.03 -1.17 -4.01
C HIS A 179 -1.01 -1.77 -4.97
N LEU A 180 -0.55 -2.60 -5.91
CA LEU A 180 -1.39 -3.17 -6.97
C LEU A 180 -1.42 -4.71 -6.89
N PRO A 181 -2.30 -5.31 -6.05
CA PRO A 181 -2.51 -6.76 -6.09
C PRO A 181 -2.95 -7.23 -7.49
N TYR A 182 -3.68 -6.38 -8.21
CA TYR A 182 -4.02 -6.53 -9.62
C TYR A 182 -4.22 -5.13 -10.25
N SER A 183 -4.12 -5.07 -11.58
CA SER A 183 -4.02 -3.81 -12.35
C SER A 183 -5.09 -2.75 -12.07
N ASN A 184 -6.33 -3.15 -11.78
CA ASN A 184 -7.44 -2.21 -11.56
C ASN A 184 -7.56 -1.73 -10.10
N MET A 185 -6.77 -2.27 -9.16
CA MET A 185 -6.91 -1.92 -7.74
C MET A 185 -6.62 -0.44 -7.49
N GLY A 186 -5.55 0.11 -8.06
CA GLY A 186 -5.21 1.52 -7.89
C GLY A 186 -6.31 2.47 -8.35
N LYS A 187 -6.95 2.16 -9.50
CA LYS A 187 -8.08 2.95 -10.03
C LYS A 187 -9.27 2.94 -9.06
N LYS A 188 -9.61 1.76 -8.54
CA LYS A 188 -10.70 1.62 -7.56
C LYS A 188 -10.38 2.35 -6.26
N ALA A 189 -9.15 2.21 -5.76
CA ALA A 189 -8.71 2.86 -4.53
C ALA A 189 -8.71 4.40 -4.69
N LEU A 190 -8.21 4.93 -5.79
CA LEU A 190 -8.25 6.36 -6.05
C LEU A 190 -9.69 6.87 -6.09
N ALA A 191 -10.59 6.19 -6.82
CA ALA A 191 -12.00 6.58 -6.87
C ALA A 191 -12.64 6.59 -5.47
N TYR A 192 -12.35 5.61 -4.65
CA TYR A 192 -12.84 5.54 -3.28
C TYR A 192 -12.31 6.68 -2.40
N LEU A 193 -11.02 7.00 -2.50
CA LEU A 193 -10.39 8.09 -1.74
C LEU A 193 -10.90 9.46 -2.19
N VAL A 194 -11.00 9.69 -3.49
CA VAL A 194 -11.53 10.95 -4.05
C VAL A 194 -12.98 11.18 -3.62
N ARG A 195 -13.84 10.15 -3.72
CA ARG A 195 -15.22 10.21 -3.18
C ARG A 195 -15.24 10.57 -1.70
N HIS A 196 -14.39 9.92 -0.91
CA HIS A 196 -14.30 10.16 0.53
C HIS A 196 -13.92 11.60 0.86
N GLU A 197 -12.89 12.13 0.21
CA GLU A 197 -12.41 13.49 0.43
C GLU A 197 -13.41 14.55 -0.10
N TRP A 198 -14.05 14.31 -1.23
CA TRP A 198 -14.92 15.30 -1.87
C TRP A 198 -16.34 15.38 -1.30
N ARG A 199 -16.83 14.33 -0.62
CA ARG A 199 -18.15 14.37 0.05
C ARG A 199 -18.33 15.53 1.01
N GLN A 200 -17.26 16.08 1.55
CA GLN A 200 -17.27 17.20 2.47
C GLN A 200 -17.20 18.58 1.77
N LEU A 201 -17.07 18.59 0.45
CA LEU A 201 -16.86 19.80 -0.33
C LEU A 201 -18.10 20.20 -1.13
N PRO A 202 -18.31 21.51 -1.38
CA PRO A 202 -19.44 21.98 -2.20
C PRO A 202 -19.46 21.35 -3.60
N ARG A 203 -18.28 21.04 -4.18
CA ARG A 203 -18.17 20.39 -5.51
C ARG A 203 -18.87 19.03 -5.59
N TRP A 204 -19.06 18.35 -4.45
CA TRP A 204 -19.73 17.04 -4.43
C TRP A 204 -21.18 17.12 -4.90
N LYS A 205 -21.88 18.20 -4.56
CA LYS A 205 -23.25 18.43 -5.01
C LYS A 205 -23.34 18.50 -6.55
N ASN A 206 -22.43 19.21 -7.18
CA ASN A 206 -22.40 19.34 -8.64
C ASN A 206 -22.12 17.97 -9.31
N ILE A 207 -21.25 17.15 -8.70
CA ILE A 207 -20.96 15.81 -9.17
C ILE A 207 -22.20 14.91 -9.07
N LEU A 208 -22.95 14.98 -7.97
CA LEU A 208 -24.20 14.21 -7.82
C LEU A 208 -25.26 14.64 -8.85
N GLU A 209 -25.36 15.94 -9.12
CA GLU A 209 -26.25 16.46 -10.16
C GLU A 209 -25.85 15.98 -11.57
N GLU A 210 -24.54 15.91 -11.88
CA GLU A 210 -24.02 15.39 -13.13
C GLU A 210 -24.26 13.87 -13.28
N ILE A 211 -24.05 13.10 -12.21
CA ILE A 211 -24.27 11.66 -12.18
C ILE A 211 -25.76 11.32 -12.27
N GLY A 212 -26.62 12.14 -11.66
CA GLY A 212 -28.09 12.00 -11.72
C GLY A 212 -28.67 10.89 -10.84
N ILE A 213 -27.85 10.27 -9.99
CA ILE A 213 -28.30 9.30 -8.98
C ILE A 213 -27.69 9.64 -7.61
N GLU A 214 -28.41 9.29 -6.54
CA GLU A 214 -27.90 9.46 -5.19
C GLU A 214 -26.75 8.49 -4.90
N GLU A 215 -25.80 8.94 -4.10
CA GLU A 215 -24.75 8.07 -3.62
C GLU A 215 -25.35 7.01 -2.69
N PRO A 216 -25.10 5.70 -2.99
CA PRO A 216 -25.67 4.64 -2.18
C PRO A 216 -25.03 4.58 -0.79
N VAL A 217 -25.84 4.19 0.18
CA VAL A 217 -25.43 3.97 1.58
C VAL A 217 -25.81 2.54 1.95
N PRO A 218 -24.91 1.76 2.58
CA PRO A 218 -25.25 0.41 3.02
C PRO A 218 -26.33 0.44 4.11
N LYS A 219 -27.14 -0.63 4.20
CA LYS A 219 -28.20 -0.76 5.20
C LYS A 219 -27.68 -0.61 6.63
N ASP A 220 -26.46 -1.09 6.88
CA ASP A 220 -25.74 -0.86 8.13
C ASP A 220 -24.41 -0.12 7.87
N PRO A 221 -24.40 1.22 7.91
CA PRO A 221 -23.17 2.01 7.69
C PRO A 221 -22.07 1.81 8.74
N ARG A 222 -22.40 1.19 9.89
CA ARG A 222 -21.48 0.87 10.98
C ARG A 222 -21.21 -0.62 11.10
N GLY A 223 -21.75 -1.41 10.18
CA GLY A 223 -21.64 -2.84 10.14
C GLY A 223 -20.21 -3.34 9.84
N THR A 224 -20.08 -4.65 9.94
CA THR A 224 -18.84 -5.32 9.57
C THR A 224 -18.66 -5.36 8.03
N ILE A 225 -17.46 -5.73 7.58
CA ILE A 225 -17.20 -5.91 6.16
C ILE A 225 -18.12 -6.97 5.56
N GLU A 226 -18.36 -8.06 6.31
CA GLU A 226 -19.26 -9.14 5.90
C GLU A 226 -20.69 -8.63 5.72
N SER A 227 -21.19 -7.78 6.64
CA SER A 227 -22.54 -7.22 6.53
C SER A 227 -22.68 -6.29 5.32
N VAL A 228 -21.64 -5.54 4.99
CA VAL A 228 -21.61 -4.70 3.77
C VAL A 228 -21.58 -5.56 2.52
N LEU A 229 -20.76 -6.62 2.49
CA LEU A 229 -20.70 -7.55 1.36
C LEU A 229 -21.99 -8.34 1.17
N ALA A 230 -22.71 -8.64 2.24
CA ALA A 230 -24.01 -9.31 2.20
C ALA A 230 -25.16 -8.39 1.74
N ASP A 231 -24.95 -7.08 1.69
CA ASP A 231 -25.92 -6.13 1.15
C ASP A 231 -25.76 -6.04 -0.38
N GLU A 232 -26.28 -7.06 -1.07
CA GLU A 232 -26.15 -7.17 -2.54
C GLU A 232 -26.73 -5.95 -3.28
N GLU A 233 -27.81 -5.36 -2.75
CA GLU A 233 -28.43 -4.17 -3.34
C GLU A 233 -27.48 -2.97 -3.25
N PHE A 234 -26.89 -2.75 -2.09
CA PHE A 234 -25.87 -1.71 -1.91
C PHE A 234 -24.68 -1.94 -2.83
N MET A 235 -24.13 -3.16 -2.86
CA MET A 235 -22.95 -3.49 -3.67
C MET A 235 -23.20 -3.24 -5.17
N ALA A 236 -24.38 -3.58 -5.67
CA ALA A 236 -24.75 -3.33 -7.06
C ALA A 236 -24.87 -1.83 -7.35
N LYS A 237 -25.56 -1.08 -6.51
CA LYS A 237 -25.72 0.38 -6.63
C LYS A 237 -24.39 1.13 -6.50
N ASP A 238 -23.53 0.72 -5.58
CA ASP A 238 -22.21 1.33 -5.37
C ASP A 238 -21.28 1.07 -6.55
N HIS A 239 -21.37 -0.11 -7.15
CA HIS A 239 -20.65 -0.41 -8.39
C HIS A 239 -21.10 0.49 -9.54
N GLU A 240 -22.43 0.66 -9.73
CA GLU A 240 -22.99 1.53 -10.77
C GLU A 240 -22.59 3.00 -10.53
N PHE A 241 -22.79 3.48 -9.30
CA PHE A 241 -22.39 4.83 -8.92
C PHE A 241 -20.90 5.08 -9.19
N THR A 242 -20.03 4.18 -8.75
CA THR A 242 -18.59 4.28 -8.97
C THR A 242 -18.24 4.31 -10.46
N LYS A 243 -18.92 3.51 -11.28
CA LYS A 243 -18.74 3.49 -12.73
C LYS A 243 -19.14 4.81 -13.39
N MET A 244 -20.18 5.46 -12.90
CA MET A 244 -20.61 6.78 -13.38
C MET A 244 -19.67 7.87 -12.86
N PHE A 245 -19.35 7.86 -11.58
CA PHE A 245 -18.43 8.79 -10.95
C PHE A 245 -17.07 8.82 -11.66
N THR A 246 -16.51 7.65 -11.96
CA THR A 246 -15.22 7.57 -12.65
C THR A 246 -15.23 8.06 -14.10
N LYS A 247 -16.41 8.38 -14.66
CA LYS A 247 -16.54 9.00 -16.00
C LYS A 247 -16.71 10.51 -15.94
N THR A 248 -16.94 11.10 -14.77
CA THR A 248 -17.03 12.55 -14.64
C THR A 248 -15.70 13.20 -15.00
N GLN A 249 -15.75 14.37 -15.65
CA GLN A 249 -14.52 15.06 -16.06
C GLN A 249 -13.64 15.38 -14.86
N GLN A 250 -14.24 15.83 -13.76
CA GLN A 250 -13.52 16.17 -12.53
C GLN A 250 -12.70 15.00 -11.99
N TYR A 251 -13.26 13.77 -12.02
CA TYR A 251 -12.51 12.60 -11.60
C TYR A 251 -11.39 12.24 -12.60
N GLN A 252 -11.68 12.32 -13.91
CA GLN A 252 -10.68 12.04 -14.95
C GLN A 252 -9.47 12.97 -14.83
N ASP A 253 -9.71 14.26 -14.56
CA ASP A 253 -8.62 15.22 -14.34
C ASP A 253 -7.72 14.81 -13.17
N VAL A 254 -8.31 14.34 -12.06
CA VAL A 254 -7.54 13.83 -10.91
C VAL A 254 -6.82 12.53 -11.26
N TYR A 255 -7.48 11.62 -11.96
CA TYR A 255 -6.90 10.34 -12.37
C TYR A 255 -5.67 10.54 -13.26
N GLU A 256 -5.80 11.38 -14.29
CA GLU A 256 -4.70 11.69 -15.22
C GLU A 256 -3.55 12.42 -14.52
N ALA A 257 -3.86 13.36 -13.62
CA ALA A 257 -2.83 14.11 -12.90
C ALA A 257 -2.07 13.29 -11.85
N LYS A 258 -2.72 12.27 -11.24
CA LYS A 258 -2.19 11.66 -10.01
C LYS A 258 -1.79 10.19 -10.17
N LEU A 259 -2.39 9.45 -11.07
CA LEU A 259 -2.24 7.99 -11.17
C LEU A 259 -1.82 7.50 -12.56
N SER A 260 -1.82 8.34 -13.59
CA SER A 260 -1.47 7.95 -14.98
C SER A 260 0.02 7.70 -15.19
#